data_a28dd1804dfc747eddeaa977a05ecb14
#
_entry.id   a28dd1804dfc747eddeaa977a05ecb14
#
_cell.length_a   1.000
_cell.length_b   1.000
_cell.length_c   1.000
_cell.angle_alpha   90.00
_cell.angle_beta   90.00
_cell.angle_gamma   90.00
#
_symmetry.space_group_name_H-M   'P 1'
#
loop_
_entity.id
_entity.type
_entity.pdbx_description
1 polymer ?
#
loop_
_entity_poly.entity_id
_entity_poly.type
_entity_poly.pdbx_seq_one_letter_code
_entity_poly.pdbx_strand_id
1 'polypeptide(L)'
;KRLGVDVINGFTGSSIWHLIYAFPPMDDKMIDDGFEDFSKRWTPVFDAYKSIGVKFALEVHPTEIAFDTVTAERALQSVNNHESFGFNYDPSHLGYQGVDYVNFIRKFPNRIFNVHLKDVAWSEKLVDAGVFGGYLNFGDYRRFWDFRSLGRGNINFDNIIRALNDIKYNEFKKFLIKFKF
;
A
#
# COMPACT_ATOMS: atom_id res chain seq x y z
N LYS A 1 9.00 -20.90 2.67
CA LYS A 1 9.38 -21.86 1.62
C LYS A 1 8.96 -23.29 1.93
N ARG A 2 9.13 -23.77 3.18
CA ARG A 2 8.69 -25.12 3.60
C ARG A 2 7.18 -25.34 3.39
N LEU A 3 6.37 -24.30 3.46
CA LEU A 3 4.93 -24.30 3.24
C LEU A 3 4.53 -24.07 1.76
N GLY A 4 5.49 -24.05 0.82
CA GLY A 4 5.23 -23.74 -0.58
C GLY A 4 4.90 -22.26 -0.84
N VAL A 5 5.20 -21.37 0.10
CA VAL A 5 4.92 -19.92 -0.02
C VAL A 5 6.12 -19.22 -0.65
N ASP A 6 5.86 -18.40 -1.67
CA ASP A 6 6.86 -17.61 -2.39
C ASP A 6 6.74 -16.11 -2.12
N VAL A 7 5.61 -15.66 -1.60
CA VAL A 7 5.35 -14.26 -1.23
C VAL A 7 4.78 -14.19 0.18
N ILE A 8 5.31 -13.29 0.99
CA ILE A 8 4.81 -12.95 2.32
C ILE A 8 4.31 -11.52 2.27
N ASN A 9 3.07 -11.29 2.68
CA ASN A 9 2.50 -9.95 2.81
C ASN A 9 2.63 -9.47 4.25
N GLY A 10 2.86 -8.19 4.43
CA GLY A 10 2.94 -7.62 5.77
C GLY A 10 3.14 -6.12 5.78
N PHE A 11 3.34 -5.62 6.97
CA PHE A 11 3.67 -4.24 7.26
C PHE A 11 5.11 -4.15 7.73
N THR A 12 5.78 -3.07 7.34
CA THR A 12 7.15 -2.79 7.78
C THR A 12 7.18 -1.92 9.03
N GLY A 13 6.08 -1.23 9.29
CA GLY A 13 6.09 -0.07 10.16
C GLY A 13 6.90 1.09 9.57
N SER A 14 6.99 2.16 10.33
CA SER A 14 7.78 3.34 9.96
C SER A 14 8.15 4.10 11.23
N SER A 15 9.41 4.50 11.39
CA SER A 15 9.84 5.38 12.49
C SER A 15 9.25 6.79 12.34
N ILE A 16 8.81 7.14 11.13
CA ILE A 16 8.19 8.41 10.78
C ILE A 16 6.68 8.30 10.50
N TRP A 17 6.03 7.24 10.99
CA TRP A 17 4.60 6.96 10.73
C TRP A 17 3.67 8.12 11.06
N HIS A 18 4.03 8.96 12.03
CA HIS A 18 3.26 10.12 12.48
C HIS A 18 3.45 11.36 11.59
N LEU A 19 4.42 11.34 10.65
CA LEU A 19 4.74 12.45 9.76
C LEU A 19 4.03 12.29 8.39
N ILE A 20 2.76 11.92 8.39
CA ILE A 20 1.98 11.73 7.15
C ILE A 20 1.73 13.07 6.44
N TYR A 21 1.72 14.16 7.20
CA TYR A 21 1.38 15.48 6.70
C TYR A 21 2.59 16.42 6.79
N ALA A 22 3.01 16.94 5.62
CA ALA A 22 4.17 17.80 5.49
C ALA A 22 3.87 19.22 6.00
N PHE A 23 3.94 19.41 7.32
CA PHE A 23 3.69 20.69 7.96
C PHE A 23 4.74 20.96 9.06
N PRO A 24 5.24 22.22 9.23
CA PRO A 24 6.18 22.52 10.31
C PRO A 24 5.68 22.04 11.69
N PRO A 25 6.54 21.52 12.56
CA PRO A 25 8.03 21.63 12.55
C PRO A 25 8.78 20.50 11.82
N MET A 26 8.15 19.80 10.88
CA MET A 26 8.82 18.75 10.12
C MET A 26 9.83 19.37 9.14
N ASP A 27 11.03 18.77 9.05
CA ASP A 27 12.04 19.10 8.05
C ASP A 27 12.38 17.88 7.16
N ASP A 28 13.07 18.16 6.04
CA ASP A 28 13.44 17.13 5.07
C ASP A 28 14.35 16.06 5.69
N LYS A 29 15.23 16.47 6.64
CA LYS A 29 16.13 15.55 7.32
C LYS A 29 15.39 14.50 8.13
N MET A 30 14.28 14.84 8.78
CA MET A 30 13.46 13.86 9.53
C MET A 30 12.94 12.76 8.61
N ILE A 31 12.54 13.14 7.40
CA ILE A 31 12.05 12.19 6.41
C ILE A 31 13.19 11.33 5.86
N ASP A 32 14.35 11.93 5.55
CA ASP A 32 15.54 11.22 5.08
C ASP A 32 15.99 10.18 6.11
N ASP A 33 16.10 10.56 7.38
CA ASP A 33 16.47 9.68 8.50
C ASP A 33 15.48 8.50 8.63
N GLY A 34 14.18 8.74 8.38
CA GLY A 34 13.16 7.68 8.40
C GLY A 34 13.34 6.64 7.30
N PHE A 35 13.66 7.06 6.08
CA PHE A 35 13.94 6.13 4.99
C PHE A 35 15.29 5.43 5.15
N GLU A 36 16.28 6.08 5.76
CA GLU A 36 17.56 5.46 6.13
C GLU A 36 17.34 4.37 7.20
N ASP A 37 16.58 4.66 8.26
CA ASP A 37 16.21 3.67 9.29
C ASP A 37 15.47 2.47 8.69
N PHE A 38 14.52 2.71 7.79
CA PHE A 38 13.84 1.63 7.06
C PHE A 38 14.84 0.77 6.28
N SER A 39 15.72 1.39 5.49
CA SER A 39 16.73 0.67 4.71
C SER A 39 17.63 -0.17 5.60
N LYS A 40 18.15 0.41 6.68
CA LYS A 40 19.05 -0.26 7.61
C LYS A 40 18.42 -1.49 8.27
N ARG A 41 17.14 -1.41 8.61
CA ARG A 41 16.43 -2.51 9.29
C ARG A 41 15.98 -3.58 8.31
N TRP A 42 15.49 -3.19 7.16
CA TRP A 42 14.80 -4.11 6.25
C TRP A 42 15.71 -4.74 5.19
N THR A 43 16.79 -4.10 4.75
CA THR A 43 17.71 -4.71 3.78
C THR A 43 18.21 -6.10 4.23
N PRO A 44 18.68 -6.30 5.47
CA PRO A 44 19.09 -7.63 5.91
C PRO A 44 17.96 -8.68 5.90
N VAL A 45 16.72 -8.24 6.15
CA VAL A 45 15.54 -9.11 6.11
C VAL A 45 15.23 -9.51 4.65
N PHE A 46 15.32 -8.56 3.71
CA PHE A 46 15.16 -8.86 2.29
C PHE A 46 16.25 -9.76 1.74
N ASP A 47 17.50 -9.59 2.18
CA ASP A 47 18.61 -10.50 1.86
C ASP A 47 18.32 -11.93 2.33
N ALA A 48 17.80 -12.08 3.55
CA ALA A 48 17.41 -13.37 4.09
C ALA A 48 16.24 -13.98 3.27
N TYR A 49 15.25 -13.20 2.86
CA TYR A 49 14.19 -13.67 1.97
C TYR A 49 14.71 -14.08 0.59
N LYS A 50 15.61 -13.27 0.01
CA LYS A 50 16.28 -13.58 -1.25
C LYS A 50 17.01 -14.93 -1.19
N SER A 51 17.75 -15.19 -0.12
CA SER A 51 18.54 -16.42 0.04
C SER A 51 17.70 -17.70 0.01
N ILE A 52 16.41 -17.61 0.34
CA ILE A 52 15.48 -18.74 0.32
C ILE A 52 14.44 -18.65 -0.82
N GLY A 53 14.59 -17.68 -1.73
CA GLY A 53 13.69 -17.49 -2.87
C GLY A 53 12.27 -17.09 -2.46
N VAL A 54 12.14 -16.18 -1.48
CA VAL A 54 10.88 -15.61 -1.02
C VAL A 54 10.89 -14.11 -1.26
N LYS A 55 9.74 -13.52 -1.55
CA LYS A 55 9.52 -12.08 -1.70
C LYS A 55 8.68 -11.53 -0.56
N PHE A 56 8.94 -10.30 -0.18
CA PHE A 56 8.12 -9.55 0.77
C PHE A 56 7.29 -8.49 0.03
N ALA A 57 5.99 -8.50 0.27
CA ALA A 57 5.03 -7.58 -0.30
C ALA A 57 4.49 -6.65 0.79
N LEU A 58 4.96 -5.40 0.81
CA LEU A 58 4.46 -4.36 1.71
C LEU A 58 3.05 -3.95 1.27
N GLU A 59 2.08 -3.99 2.15
CA GLU A 59 0.79 -3.33 1.92
C GLU A 59 0.98 -1.82 2.02
N VAL A 60 0.80 -1.11 0.89
CA VAL A 60 0.91 0.35 0.83
C VAL A 60 -0.26 0.96 1.60
N HIS A 61 0.05 1.55 2.75
CA HIS A 61 -0.95 1.89 3.75
C HIS A 61 -0.51 3.11 4.57
N PRO A 62 -1.39 4.06 4.91
CA PRO A 62 -1.09 5.10 5.89
C PRO A 62 -0.50 4.50 7.16
N THR A 63 0.50 5.16 7.74
CA THR A 63 1.34 4.72 8.86
C THR A 63 2.48 3.76 8.51
N GLU A 64 2.55 3.27 7.27
CA GLU A 64 3.72 2.55 6.75
C GLU A 64 4.74 3.52 6.13
N ILE A 65 5.94 3.01 5.81
CA ILE A 65 6.97 3.80 5.12
C ILE A 65 6.52 4.22 3.71
N ALA A 66 5.63 3.43 3.10
CA ALA A 66 5.00 3.72 1.82
C ALA A 66 3.48 3.74 1.99
N PHE A 67 2.85 4.89 1.70
CA PHE A 67 1.40 5.09 1.81
C PHE A 67 0.76 5.71 0.55
N ASP A 68 1.59 6.09 -0.41
CA ASP A 68 1.20 6.58 -1.74
C ASP A 68 2.24 6.22 -2.79
N THR A 69 2.06 6.69 -4.03
CA THR A 69 2.98 6.40 -5.15
C THR A 69 4.37 7.00 -4.95
N VAL A 70 4.46 8.18 -4.35
CA VAL A 70 5.74 8.90 -4.15
C VAL A 70 6.57 8.20 -3.07
N THR A 71 5.96 7.92 -1.94
CA THR A 71 6.63 7.23 -0.83
C THR A 71 6.96 5.78 -1.16
N ALA A 72 6.13 5.10 -1.98
CA ALA A 72 6.42 3.77 -2.49
C ALA A 72 7.68 3.75 -3.39
N GLU A 73 7.81 4.72 -4.30
CA GLU A 73 9.01 4.86 -5.12
C GLU A 73 10.25 5.11 -4.27
N ARG A 74 10.14 6.00 -3.30
CA ARG A 74 11.23 6.32 -2.38
C ARG A 74 11.63 5.11 -1.51
N ALA A 75 10.66 4.32 -1.05
CA ALA A 75 10.93 3.09 -0.30
C ALA A 75 11.71 2.06 -1.13
N LEU A 76 11.37 1.89 -2.42
CA LEU A 76 12.15 1.06 -3.33
C LEU A 76 13.58 1.57 -3.50
N GLN A 77 13.75 2.87 -3.71
CA GLN A 77 15.07 3.51 -3.88
C GLN A 77 15.93 3.36 -2.64
N SER A 78 15.37 3.55 -1.45
CA SER A 78 16.11 3.48 -0.19
C SER A 78 16.74 2.11 0.08
N VAL A 79 16.14 1.04 -0.44
CA VAL A 79 16.68 -0.32 -0.38
C VAL A 79 17.36 -0.77 -1.68
N ASN A 80 17.86 0.19 -2.48
CA ASN A 80 18.53 -0.07 -3.75
C ASN A 80 17.71 -0.96 -4.71
N ASN A 81 16.39 -0.77 -4.74
CA ASN A 81 15.47 -1.58 -5.54
C ASN A 81 15.61 -3.09 -5.30
N HIS A 82 15.82 -3.49 -4.05
CA HIS A 82 16.03 -4.87 -3.67
C HIS A 82 14.96 -5.80 -4.28
N GLU A 83 15.38 -6.88 -4.95
CA GLU A 83 14.49 -7.74 -5.76
C GLU A 83 13.42 -8.49 -4.95
N SER A 84 13.70 -8.75 -3.65
CA SER A 84 12.72 -9.39 -2.76
C SER A 84 11.75 -8.42 -2.10
N PHE A 85 11.85 -7.11 -2.38
CA PHE A 85 10.93 -6.09 -1.88
C PHE A 85 9.99 -5.60 -2.98
N GLY A 86 8.70 -5.59 -2.70
CA GLY A 86 7.65 -5.08 -3.58
C GLY A 86 6.38 -4.82 -2.80
N PHE A 87 5.25 -4.78 -3.49
CA PHE A 87 4.00 -4.30 -2.93
C PHE A 87 2.91 -5.38 -2.94
N ASN A 88 2.17 -5.42 -1.86
CA ASN A 88 0.83 -5.95 -1.80
C ASN A 88 -0.12 -4.80 -2.14
N TYR A 89 -0.62 -4.80 -3.35
CA TYR A 89 -1.48 -3.74 -3.86
C TYR A 89 -2.88 -3.86 -3.24
N ASP A 90 -3.33 -2.78 -2.58
CA ASP A 90 -4.71 -2.62 -2.11
C ASP A 90 -5.24 -1.26 -2.58
N PRO A 91 -6.18 -1.21 -3.53
CA PRO A 91 -6.68 0.04 -4.09
C PRO A 91 -7.43 0.89 -3.07
N SER A 92 -8.00 0.26 -2.03
CA SER A 92 -8.82 0.98 -1.06
C SER A 92 -8.01 2.00 -0.26
N HIS A 93 -6.76 1.66 0.08
CA HIS A 93 -5.88 2.55 0.83
C HIS A 93 -5.34 3.72 0.01
N LEU A 94 -5.33 3.59 -1.31
CA LEU A 94 -4.91 4.64 -2.24
C LEU A 94 -6.10 5.52 -2.65
N GLY A 95 -7.27 4.91 -2.93
CA GLY A 95 -8.41 5.56 -3.51
C GLY A 95 -8.96 6.71 -2.67
N TYR A 96 -9.23 6.49 -1.38
CA TYR A 96 -9.78 7.54 -0.52
C TYR A 96 -8.80 8.70 -0.27
N GLN A 97 -7.51 8.49 -0.49
CA GLN A 97 -6.48 9.53 -0.42
C GLN A 97 -6.44 10.40 -1.68
N GLY A 98 -7.16 10.04 -2.75
CA GLY A 98 -7.07 10.70 -4.05
C GLY A 98 -5.84 10.29 -4.86
N VAL A 99 -5.17 9.19 -4.51
CA VAL A 99 -4.04 8.65 -5.26
C VAL A 99 -4.55 7.87 -6.47
N ASP A 100 -3.92 8.06 -7.63
CA ASP A 100 -4.22 7.26 -8.83
C ASP A 100 -3.79 5.81 -8.63
N TYR A 101 -4.70 5.03 -8.05
CA TYR A 101 -4.49 3.62 -7.74
C TYR A 101 -4.34 2.76 -9.00
N VAL A 102 -4.86 3.18 -10.14
CA VAL A 102 -4.69 2.45 -11.40
C VAL A 102 -3.30 2.66 -11.98
N ASN A 103 -2.83 3.93 -11.98
CA ASN A 103 -1.49 4.25 -12.44
C ASN A 103 -0.40 3.67 -11.51
N PHE A 104 -0.69 3.49 -10.23
CA PHE A 104 0.23 2.80 -9.30
C PHE A 104 0.67 1.43 -9.84
N ILE A 105 -0.26 0.64 -10.36
CA ILE A 105 0.04 -0.68 -10.95
C ILE A 105 0.99 -0.54 -12.14
N ARG A 106 0.71 0.39 -13.05
CA ARG A 106 1.52 0.61 -14.26
C ARG A 106 2.90 1.18 -13.96
N LYS A 107 3.01 2.00 -12.89
CA LYS A 107 4.29 2.56 -12.46
C LYS A 107 5.22 1.49 -11.87
N PHE A 108 4.68 0.47 -11.24
CA PHE A 108 5.45 -0.58 -10.56
C PHE A 108 5.22 -1.99 -11.14
N PRO A 109 5.35 -2.21 -12.47
CA PRO A 109 4.89 -3.42 -13.14
C PRO A 109 5.58 -4.71 -12.63
N ASN A 110 6.82 -4.61 -12.14
CA ASN A 110 7.60 -5.73 -11.64
C ASN A 110 7.65 -5.80 -10.11
N ARG A 111 6.84 -4.99 -9.42
CA ARG A 111 6.86 -4.87 -7.97
C ARG A 111 5.52 -5.18 -7.31
N ILE A 112 4.49 -5.47 -8.09
CA ILE A 112 3.21 -5.95 -7.57
C ILE A 112 3.34 -7.45 -7.34
N PHE A 113 3.59 -7.86 -6.10
CA PHE A 113 3.79 -9.26 -5.74
C PHE A 113 2.53 -9.93 -5.24
N ASN A 114 1.58 -9.15 -4.75
CA ASN A 114 0.26 -9.62 -4.34
C ASN A 114 -0.78 -8.51 -4.55
N VAL A 115 -2.04 -8.89 -4.62
CA VAL A 115 -3.17 -7.97 -4.81
C VAL A 115 -4.27 -8.30 -3.82
N HIS A 116 -4.70 -7.31 -3.05
CA HIS A 116 -5.94 -7.32 -2.29
C HIS A 116 -7.00 -6.53 -3.05
N LEU A 117 -8.04 -7.20 -3.53
CA LEU A 117 -9.21 -6.52 -4.09
C LEU A 117 -10.14 -6.13 -2.95
N LYS A 118 -10.08 -4.88 -2.54
CA LYS A 118 -10.85 -4.31 -1.44
C LYS A 118 -11.43 -2.98 -1.88
N ASP A 119 -12.68 -2.76 -1.56
CA ASP A 119 -13.40 -1.56 -1.97
C ASP A 119 -13.51 -0.55 -0.83
N VAL A 120 -13.69 0.71 -1.21
CA VAL A 120 -13.86 1.84 -0.30
C VAL A 120 -14.80 2.85 -0.95
N ALA A 121 -15.75 3.35 -0.17
CA ALA A 121 -16.57 4.49 -0.57
C ALA A 121 -16.04 5.75 0.10
N TRP A 122 -15.95 6.84 -0.65
CA TRP A 122 -15.72 8.18 -0.12
C TRP A 122 -16.87 9.10 -0.50
N SER A 123 -17.07 10.13 0.30
CA SER A 123 -18.16 11.08 0.11
C SER A 123 -17.83 12.08 -1.01
N GLU A 124 -18.76 12.29 -1.91
CA GLU A 124 -18.71 13.39 -2.88
C GLU A 124 -19.18 14.73 -2.27
N LYS A 125 -19.73 14.67 -1.07
CA LYS A 125 -20.22 15.83 -0.32
C LYS A 125 -19.28 16.18 0.82
N LEU A 126 -19.35 17.41 1.28
CA LEU A 126 -18.67 17.83 2.50
C LEU A 126 -19.23 17.08 3.70
N VAL A 127 -18.35 16.67 4.59
CA VAL A 127 -18.64 15.91 5.82
C VAL A 127 -17.88 16.52 7.00
N ASP A 128 -18.23 16.12 8.22
CA ASP A 128 -17.63 16.70 9.43
C ASP A 128 -16.20 16.21 9.69
N ALA A 129 -15.88 14.97 9.29
CA ALA A 129 -14.55 14.39 9.48
C ALA A 129 -13.92 14.06 8.11
N GLY A 130 -12.81 14.73 7.78
CA GLY A 130 -12.08 14.53 6.53
C GLY A 130 -11.35 13.19 6.45
N VAL A 131 -10.35 13.12 5.54
CA VAL A 131 -9.59 11.89 5.23
C VAL A 131 -8.94 11.23 6.45
N PHE A 132 -8.57 12.01 7.47
CA PHE A 132 -7.99 11.51 8.73
C PHE A 132 -9.02 10.91 9.69
N GLY A 133 -10.31 11.01 9.41
CA GLY A 133 -11.37 10.29 10.11
C GLY A 133 -11.82 10.86 11.45
N GLY A 134 -11.16 11.89 12.00
CA GLY A 134 -11.58 12.58 13.25
C GLY A 134 -11.71 11.68 14.48
N TYR A 135 -10.97 10.55 14.53
CA TYR A 135 -11.08 9.51 15.59
C TYR A 135 -12.46 8.84 15.68
N LEU A 136 -13.32 9.01 14.66
CA LEU A 136 -14.62 8.35 14.59
C LEU A 136 -14.47 6.88 14.21
N ASN A 137 -15.36 6.04 14.71
CA ASN A 137 -15.41 4.62 14.35
C ASN A 137 -15.77 4.42 12.88
N PHE A 138 -15.37 3.30 12.28
CA PHE A 138 -15.84 2.90 10.97
C PHE A 138 -17.37 2.74 10.97
N GLY A 139 -18.02 3.19 9.89
CA GLY A 139 -19.47 3.21 9.78
C GLY A 139 -20.13 4.50 10.28
N ASP A 140 -19.40 5.41 10.92
CA ASP A 140 -19.96 6.71 11.34
C ASP A 140 -20.20 7.57 10.08
N TYR A 141 -21.43 8.07 9.89
CA TYR A 141 -21.85 8.82 8.71
C TYR A 141 -21.13 10.16 8.49
N ARG A 142 -20.44 10.66 9.53
CA ARG A 142 -19.66 11.90 9.49
C ARG A 142 -18.28 11.72 8.86
N ARG A 143 -17.85 10.47 8.64
CA ARG A 143 -16.54 10.17 8.04
C ARG A 143 -16.56 10.43 6.53
N PHE A 144 -15.44 10.91 6.02
CA PHE A 144 -15.25 11.11 4.59
C PHE A 144 -15.27 9.80 3.80
N TRP A 145 -14.74 8.71 4.36
CA TRP A 145 -14.65 7.42 3.70
C TRP A 145 -14.89 6.26 4.65
N ASP A 146 -15.26 5.13 4.07
CA ASP A 146 -15.42 3.87 4.79
C ASP A 146 -15.26 2.67 3.84
N PHE A 147 -14.80 1.52 4.35
CA PHE A 147 -14.68 0.32 3.55
C PHE A 147 -16.03 -0.24 3.16
N ARG A 148 -16.06 -0.87 1.98
CA ARG A 148 -17.27 -1.48 1.41
C ARG A 148 -16.97 -2.87 0.88
N SER A 149 -17.99 -3.69 0.77
CA SER A 149 -17.94 -4.92 -0.01
C SER A 149 -17.59 -4.60 -1.45
N LEU A 150 -16.88 -5.51 -2.10
CA LEU A 150 -16.42 -5.35 -3.47
C LEU A 150 -17.57 -4.93 -4.42
N GLY A 151 -17.36 -3.91 -5.23
CA GLY A 151 -18.32 -3.35 -6.16
C GLY A 151 -19.41 -2.45 -5.53
N ARG A 152 -19.26 -2.09 -4.25
CA ARG A 152 -20.18 -1.20 -3.53
C ARG A 152 -19.55 0.11 -3.06
N GLY A 153 -18.31 0.37 -3.46
CA GLY A 153 -17.59 1.60 -3.22
C GLY A 153 -17.34 2.38 -4.51
N ASN A 154 -16.27 3.16 -4.48
CA ASN A 154 -15.89 4.05 -5.59
C ASN A 154 -14.72 3.50 -6.41
N ILE A 155 -14.18 2.33 -6.07
CA ILE A 155 -13.05 1.75 -6.80
C ILE A 155 -13.49 1.20 -8.14
N ASN A 156 -12.81 1.61 -9.22
CA ASN A 156 -13.05 1.09 -10.55
C ASN A 156 -12.24 -0.18 -10.81
N PHE A 157 -12.83 -1.33 -10.53
CA PHE A 157 -12.18 -2.63 -10.68
C PHE A 157 -11.90 -3.00 -12.13
N ASP A 158 -12.70 -2.56 -13.09
CA ASP A 158 -12.45 -2.81 -14.52
C ASP A 158 -11.10 -2.20 -14.96
N ASN A 159 -10.82 -0.97 -14.52
CA ASN A 159 -9.56 -0.32 -14.81
C ASN A 159 -8.38 -0.98 -14.09
N ILE A 160 -8.58 -1.50 -12.87
CA ILE A 160 -7.56 -2.27 -12.15
C ILE A 160 -7.24 -3.56 -12.91
N ILE A 161 -8.24 -4.33 -13.32
CA ILE A 161 -8.04 -5.57 -14.07
C ILE A 161 -7.32 -5.30 -15.40
N ARG A 162 -7.68 -4.22 -16.11
CA ARG A 162 -6.97 -3.80 -17.33
C ARG A 162 -5.51 -3.49 -17.04
N ALA A 163 -5.22 -2.70 -15.98
CA ALA A 163 -3.85 -2.37 -15.60
C ALA A 163 -3.03 -3.60 -15.19
N LEU A 164 -3.62 -4.54 -14.47
CA LEU A 164 -2.97 -5.81 -14.13
C LEU A 164 -2.66 -6.65 -15.38
N ASN A 165 -3.57 -6.67 -16.37
CA ASN A 165 -3.32 -7.32 -17.65
C ASN A 165 -2.21 -6.61 -18.46
N ASP A 166 -2.18 -5.27 -18.47
CA ASP A 166 -1.14 -4.49 -19.15
C ASP A 166 0.26 -4.84 -18.65
N ILE A 167 0.42 -5.04 -17.34
CA ILE A 167 1.70 -5.45 -16.73
C ILE A 167 1.94 -6.95 -16.75
N LYS A 168 1.04 -7.74 -17.37
CA LYS A 168 1.13 -9.21 -17.44
C LYS A 168 1.21 -9.87 -16.05
N TYR A 169 0.43 -9.36 -15.09
CA TYR A 169 0.38 -9.92 -13.75
C TYR A 169 -0.19 -11.35 -13.78
N ASN A 170 0.61 -12.33 -13.37
CA ASN A 170 0.27 -13.75 -13.50
C ASN A 170 -0.10 -14.44 -12.17
N GLU A 171 -0.08 -13.71 -11.05
CA GLU A 171 -0.35 -14.27 -9.72
C GLU A 171 -1.85 -14.45 -9.41
N PHE A 172 -2.73 -14.33 -10.42
CA PHE A 172 -4.18 -14.51 -10.28
C PHE A 172 -4.61 -15.84 -9.67
N LYS A 173 -3.74 -16.84 -9.63
CA LYS A 173 -4.03 -18.15 -9.04
C LYS A 173 -4.14 -18.15 -7.51
N LYS A 174 -3.83 -17.02 -6.85
CA LYS A 174 -3.77 -16.89 -5.38
C LYS A 174 -4.72 -15.83 -4.82
N PHE A 175 -5.78 -15.45 -5.54
CA PHE A 175 -6.75 -14.47 -5.04
C PHE A 175 -7.41 -14.93 -3.74
N LEU A 176 -6.98 -14.37 -2.63
CA LEU A 176 -7.73 -14.35 -1.38
C LEU A 176 -8.68 -13.16 -1.41
N ILE A 177 -9.94 -13.40 -1.79
CA ILE A 177 -11.00 -12.43 -1.59
C ILE A 177 -11.24 -12.35 -0.08
N LYS A 178 -10.66 -11.37 0.59
CA LYS A 178 -11.00 -11.08 1.98
C LYS A 178 -12.35 -10.38 2.02
N PHE A 179 -13.42 -11.16 2.20
CA PHE A 179 -14.67 -10.61 2.68
C PHE A 179 -14.52 -10.27 4.17
N LYS A 180 -14.57 -9.00 4.53
CA LYS A 180 -14.93 -8.58 5.88
C LYS A 180 -16.37 -8.09 5.82
N PHE A 181 -17.23 -8.80 6.52
CA PHE A 181 -18.59 -8.40 6.80
C PHE A 181 -18.60 -7.34 7.91
#